data_2563750f266b6e33cfedc17a1e570c33
#
_entry.id   2563750f266b6e33cfedc17a1e570c33
#
_cell.length_a   1.000
_cell.length_b   1.000
_cell.length_c   1.000
_cell.angle_alpha   90.00
_cell.angle_beta   90.00
_cell.angle_gamma   90.00
#
_symmetry.space_group_name_H-M   'P 1'
#
loop_
_entity.id
_entity.type
_entity.pdbx_description
1 polymer ?
#
loop_
_entity_poly.entity_id
_entity_poly.type
_entity_poly.pdbx_seq_one_letter_code
_entity_poly.pdbx_strand_id
1 'polypeptide(L)'
;MEAVVRGAPARLNDGGMLQVLANWAHIGDQPWPERLATWVEETGCDLWVVEREHLDVCEYIETSLTDAGLDGSAQWRSRYDEWLSYFDDLDVTGVSLGWITLTKAGRDNPDLCFEEWPWQVAQPIGETMARRAQAVTWARLSDEGLLARRWRIAPNVDSETTGRPGATDPEHIVLRQRRGLCRAVEMTTASGGVLGACDGELTLAQITDAVSAILEVDHDALLIEVLPLVRECLRYGILETA
;
A
#
# COMPACT_ATOMS: atom_id res chain seq x y z
N MET A 1 7.09 11.75 -16.45
CA MET A 1 6.65 10.47 -15.86
C MET A 1 5.40 9.92 -16.51
N GLU A 2 4.38 10.72 -16.74
CA GLU A 2 3.14 10.32 -17.42
C GLU A 2 3.34 9.50 -18.69
N ALA A 3 4.20 9.97 -19.62
CA ALA A 3 4.47 9.25 -20.87
C ALA A 3 5.05 7.83 -20.66
N VAL A 4 5.79 7.60 -19.57
CA VAL A 4 6.32 6.29 -19.20
C VAL A 4 5.19 5.38 -18.73
N VAL A 5 4.34 5.85 -17.83
CA VAL A 5 3.20 5.10 -17.30
C VAL A 5 2.19 4.78 -18.39
N ARG A 6 1.78 5.77 -19.20
CA ARG A 6 0.84 5.58 -20.33
C ARG A 6 1.38 4.64 -21.40
N GLY A 7 2.70 4.64 -21.62
CA GLY A 7 3.34 3.79 -22.63
C GLY A 7 3.64 2.35 -22.16
N ALA A 8 3.59 2.08 -20.87
CA ALA A 8 3.98 0.80 -20.30
C ALA A 8 3.07 -0.38 -20.71
N PRO A 9 1.71 -0.26 -20.72
CA PRO A 9 0.84 -1.38 -21.03
C PRO A 9 1.11 -2.05 -22.39
N ALA A 10 1.53 -1.25 -23.38
CA ALA A 10 1.88 -1.76 -24.71
C ALA A 10 3.21 -2.52 -24.76
N ARG A 11 4.03 -2.41 -23.72
CA ARG A 11 5.37 -3.03 -23.62
C ARG A 11 5.44 -4.15 -22.60
N LEU A 12 4.44 -4.27 -21.75
CA LEU A 12 4.36 -5.32 -20.74
C LEU A 12 3.67 -6.55 -21.30
N ASN A 13 4.20 -7.73 -20.99
CA ASN A 13 3.48 -8.98 -21.12
C ASN A 13 2.33 -9.03 -20.11
N ASP A 14 1.35 -9.90 -20.32
CA ASP A 14 0.28 -10.13 -19.35
C ASP A 14 0.89 -10.63 -18.02
N GLY A 15 0.46 -10.03 -16.91
CA GLY A 15 1.08 -10.20 -15.59
C GLY A 15 2.39 -9.44 -15.40
N GLY A 16 2.91 -8.78 -16.43
CA GLY A 16 4.15 -7.98 -16.36
C GLY A 16 3.96 -6.71 -15.52
N MET A 17 5.05 -6.22 -14.97
CA MET A 17 5.06 -5.08 -14.05
C MET A 17 6.09 -4.03 -14.48
N LEU A 18 5.69 -2.76 -14.43
CA LEU A 18 6.59 -1.61 -14.38
C LEU A 18 6.72 -1.15 -12.94
N GLN A 19 7.94 -0.95 -12.49
CA GLN A 19 8.22 -0.25 -11.24
C GLN A 19 9.22 0.87 -11.48
N VAL A 20 8.94 2.05 -10.96
CA VAL A 20 9.79 3.21 -11.15
C VAL A 20 9.78 4.10 -9.89
N LEU A 21 10.96 4.61 -9.53
CA LEU A 21 11.08 5.77 -8.66
C LEU A 21 10.66 7.00 -9.46
N ALA A 22 9.78 7.78 -8.92
CA ALA A 22 9.16 8.89 -9.62
C ALA A 22 8.96 10.08 -8.72
N ASN A 23 8.87 11.24 -9.36
CA ASN A 23 8.29 12.43 -8.77
C ASN A 23 7.10 12.90 -9.62
N TRP A 24 6.15 13.55 -8.96
CA TRP A 24 4.98 14.14 -9.60
C TRP A 24 4.58 15.43 -8.92
N ALA A 25 4.20 16.41 -9.73
CA ALA A 25 3.77 17.72 -9.24
C ALA A 25 2.38 17.67 -8.61
N HIS A 26 2.12 18.50 -7.63
CA HIS A 26 0.79 18.89 -7.20
C HIS A 26 0.41 20.15 -7.98
N ILE A 27 -0.77 20.19 -8.57
CA ILE A 27 -1.21 21.28 -9.48
C ILE A 27 -2.52 21.85 -8.96
N GLY A 28 -2.49 23.11 -8.56
CA GLY A 28 -3.64 23.80 -7.98
C GLY A 28 -4.30 22.98 -6.87
N ASP A 29 -5.63 22.92 -6.89
CA ASP A 29 -6.44 22.18 -5.93
C ASP A 29 -6.76 20.75 -6.38
N GLN A 30 -6.21 20.28 -7.53
CA GLN A 30 -6.51 18.92 -8.04
C GLN A 30 -5.81 17.87 -7.20
N PRO A 31 -6.56 16.90 -6.59
CA PRO A 31 -5.94 15.79 -5.86
C PRO A 31 -5.00 15.00 -6.77
N TRP A 32 -3.76 14.80 -6.35
CA TRP A 32 -2.78 14.07 -7.16
C TRP A 32 -3.18 12.62 -7.49
N PRO A 33 -3.92 11.89 -6.61
CA PRO A 33 -4.40 10.55 -6.95
C PRO A 33 -5.36 10.54 -8.14
N GLU A 34 -6.27 11.50 -8.21
CA GLU A 34 -7.21 11.64 -9.34
C GLU A 34 -6.47 11.90 -10.65
N ARG A 35 -5.48 12.80 -10.60
CA ARG A 35 -4.65 13.10 -11.76
C ARG A 35 -3.84 11.90 -12.24
N LEU A 36 -3.19 11.17 -11.33
CA LEU A 36 -2.40 10.00 -11.69
C LEU A 36 -3.27 8.83 -12.15
N ALA A 37 -4.49 8.69 -11.64
CA ALA A 37 -5.45 7.69 -12.09
C ALA A 37 -5.73 7.81 -13.61
N THR A 38 -5.79 9.05 -14.13
CA THR A 38 -6.00 9.27 -15.58
C THR A 38 -4.89 8.70 -16.46
N TRP A 39 -3.70 8.44 -15.91
CA TRP A 39 -2.59 7.88 -16.69
C TRP A 39 -2.78 6.42 -17.08
N VAL A 40 -3.69 5.73 -16.39
CA VAL A 40 -3.97 4.30 -16.60
C VAL A 40 -5.41 4.02 -17.02
N GLU A 41 -6.20 5.05 -17.29
CA GLU A 41 -7.55 4.89 -17.81
C GLU A 41 -7.57 3.98 -19.05
N GLU A 42 -8.59 3.12 -19.13
CA GLU A 42 -8.81 2.18 -20.24
C GLU A 42 -7.68 1.16 -20.49
N THR A 43 -6.68 1.09 -19.62
CA THR A 43 -5.54 0.17 -19.83
C THR A 43 -5.76 -1.23 -19.25
N GLY A 44 -6.73 -1.41 -18.34
CA GLY A 44 -6.92 -2.66 -17.57
C GLY A 44 -5.76 -2.98 -16.62
N CYS A 45 -4.87 -2.01 -16.35
CA CYS A 45 -3.73 -2.20 -15.48
C CYS A 45 -4.02 -1.75 -14.05
N ASP A 46 -3.58 -2.55 -13.07
CA ASP A 46 -3.55 -2.13 -11.67
C ASP A 46 -2.47 -1.07 -11.49
N LEU A 47 -2.75 -0.04 -10.68
CA LEU A 47 -1.82 1.01 -10.33
C LEU A 47 -1.66 1.10 -8.82
N TRP A 48 -0.42 1.06 -8.35
CA TRP A 48 -0.08 1.30 -6.96
C TRP A 48 0.96 2.41 -6.87
N VAL A 49 0.57 3.53 -6.27
CA VAL A 49 1.44 4.68 -6.04
C VAL A 49 1.64 4.84 -4.54
N VAL A 50 2.89 4.91 -4.13
CA VAL A 50 3.28 5.14 -2.75
C VAL A 50 4.07 6.44 -2.68
N GLU A 51 3.45 7.46 -2.11
CA GLU A 51 4.10 8.72 -1.80
C GLU A 51 5.00 8.54 -0.57
N ARG A 52 6.27 8.86 -0.73
CA ARG A 52 7.27 8.73 0.33
C ARG A 52 7.59 10.03 1.00
N GLU A 53 7.55 11.09 0.23
CA GLU A 53 7.92 12.43 0.65
C GLU A 53 7.15 13.43 -0.18
N HIS A 54 6.75 14.51 0.45
CA HIS A 54 6.17 15.69 -0.19
C HIS A 54 7.03 16.88 0.15
N LEU A 55 7.49 17.58 -0.88
CA LEU A 55 8.29 18.79 -0.77
C LEU A 55 7.49 19.99 -1.28
N ASP A 56 7.59 21.12 -0.63
CA ASP A 56 7.14 22.36 -1.23
C ASP A 56 8.01 22.72 -2.44
N VAL A 57 7.55 23.70 -3.22
CA VAL A 57 8.24 24.13 -4.45
C VAL A 57 9.65 24.60 -4.18
N CYS A 58 9.86 25.35 -3.10
CA CYS A 58 11.16 25.90 -2.76
C CYS A 58 12.14 24.82 -2.35
N GLU A 59 11.71 23.91 -1.46
CA GLU A 59 12.51 22.75 -1.02
C GLU A 59 12.90 21.85 -2.20
N TYR A 60 11.96 21.59 -3.13
CA TYR A 60 12.24 20.78 -4.30
C TYR A 60 13.26 21.43 -5.23
N ILE A 61 13.16 22.77 -5.47
CA ILE A 61 14.11 23.52 -6.29
C ILE A 61 15.50 23.52 -5.63
N GLU A 62 15.57 23.83 -4.33
CA GLU A 62 16.83 23.86 -3.59
C GLU A 62 17.55 22.51 -3.62
N THR A 63 16.83 21.41 -3.33
CA THR A 63 17.36 20.05 -3.40
C THR A 63 17.86 19.72 -4.80
N SER A 64 17.06 20.03 -5.83
CA SER A 64 17.42 19.73 -7.22
C SER A 64 18.65 20.52 -7.70
N LEU A 65 18.78 21.78 -7.31
CA LEU A 65 19.93 22.61 -7.66
C LEU A 65 21.20 22.16 -6.91
N THR A 66 21.05 21.73 -5.66
CA THR A 66 22.15 21.15 -4.86
C THR A 66 22.65 19.85 -5.49
N ASP A 67 21.74 18.95 -5.86
CA ASP A 67 22.07 17.69 -6.55
C ASP A 67 22.74 17.93 -7.91
N ALA A 68 22.38 19.02 -8.60
CA ALA A 68 23.04 19.45 -9.83
C ALA A 68 24.43 20.09 -9.61
N GLY A 69 24.90 20.20 -8.37
CA GLY A 69 26.20 20.77 -8.01
C GLY A 69 26.26 22.30 -8.19
N LEU A 70 25.12 22.97 -8.17
CA LEU A 70 25.05 24.43 -8.33
C LEU A 70 25.13 25.18 -6.99
N ASP A 71 25.14 24.48 -5.86
CA ASP A 71 25.22 25.08 -4.54
C ASP A 71 26.43 26.01 -4.41
N GLY A 72 26.21 27.22 -3.88
CA GLY A 72 27.24 28.26 -3.78
C GLY A 72 27.74 28.85 -5.10
N SER A 73 27.20 28.43 -6.26
CA SER A 73 27.60 28.97 -7.56
C SER A 73 26.92 30.33 -7.87
N ALA A 74 27.54 31.11 -8.76
CA ALA A 74 26.94 32.35 -9.22
C ALA A 74 25.64 32.17 -10.02
N GLN A 75 25.41 30.96 -10.52
CA GLN A 75 24.24 30.61 -11.32
C GLN A 75 23.05 30.12 -10.48
N TRP A 76 23.27 29.78 -9.22
CA TRP A 76 22.23 29.19 -8.33
C TRP A 76 20.98 30.07 -8.28
N ARG A 77 21.14 31.37 -7.98
CA ARG A 77 20.00 32.29 -7.87
C ARG A 77 19.23 32.44 -9.17
N SER A 78 19.91 32.56 -10.31
CA SER A 78 19.25 32.69 -11.62
C SER A 78 18.44 31.44 -11.98
N ARG A 79 18.97 30.26 -11.66
CA ARG A 79 18.26 28.99 -11.88
C ARG A 79 17.09 28.82 -10.93
N TYR A 80 17.27 29.20 -9.68
CA TYR A 80 16.20 29.17 -8.70
C TYR A 80 15.00 30.05 -9.14
N ASP A 81 15.26 31.31 -9.51
CA ASP A 81 14.22 32.23 -9.98
C ASP A 81 13.52 31.73 -11.26
N GLU A 82 14.29 31.14 -12.20
CA GLU A 82 13.76 30.54 -13.42
C GLU A 82 12.81 29.36 -13.13
N TRP A 83 13.20 28.45 -12.24
CA TRP A 83 12.37 27.32 -11.87
C TRP A 83 11.14 27.74 -11.08
N LEU A 84 11.30 28.70 -10.16
CA LEU A 84 10.18 29.21 -9.37
C LEU A 84 9.11 29.82 -10.27
N SER A 85 9.53 30.67 -11.23
CA SER A 85 8.62 31.25 -12.24
C SER A 85 7.94 30.17 -13.10
N TYR A 86 8.67 29.15 -13.51
CA TYR A 86 8.11 28.05 -14.29
C TYR A 86 7.07 27.23 -13.52
N PHE A 87 7.29 26.98 -12.23
CA PHE A 87 6.33 26.30 -11.39
C PHE A 87 5.10 27.15 -11.08
N ASP A 88 5.27 28.45 -10.89
CA ASP A 88 4.17 29.41 -10.74
C ASP A 88 3.29 29.45 -12.00
N ASP A 89 3.89 29.52 -13.18
CA ASP A 89 3.18 29.48 -14.48
C ASP A 89 2.36 28.19 -14.69
N LEU A 90 2.77 27.09 -14.05
CA LEU A 90 2.10 25.78 -14.12
C LEU A 90 1.17 25.51 -12.94
N ASP A 91 1.01 26.46 -12.03
CA ASP A 91 0.23 26.31 -10.78
C ASP A 91 0.70 25.09 -9.94
N VAL A 92 2.02 24.85 -9.91
CA VAL A 92 2.61 23.76 -9.12
C VAL A 92 2.75 24.24 -7.67
N THR A 93 2.08 23.55 -6.75
CA THR A 93 2.08 23.85 -5.31
C THR A 93 3.06 23.02 -4.50
N GLY A 94 3.53 21.91 -5.06
CA GLY A 94 4.49 21.01 -4.43
C GLY A 94 4.85 19.85 -5.33
N VAL A 95 5.81 19.04 -4.89
CA VAL A 95 6.27 17.84 -5.62
C VAL A 95 6.39 16.66 -4.67
N SER A 96 5.74 15.57 -5.02
CA SER A 96 5.89 14.31 -4.30
C SER A 96 6.96 13.43 -4.93
N LEU A 97 7.64 12.68 -4.07
CA LEU A 97 8.61 11.65 -4.44
C LEU A 97 8.13 10.29 -3.93
N GLY A 98 8.25 9.27 -4.75
CA GLY A 98 7.76 7.95 -4.35
C GLY A 98 7.94 6.87 -5.40
N TRP A 99 7.06 5.87 -5.32
CA TRP A 99 7.07 4.73 -6.23
C TRP A 99 5.78 4.66 -7.01
N ILE A 100 5.90 4.37 -8.29
CA ILE A 100 4.79 4.01 -9.16
C ILE A 100 5.00 2.57 -9.59
N THR A 101 4.04 1.71 -9.28
CA THR A 101 4.01 0.31 -9.72
C THR A 101 2.76 0.11 -10.56
N LEU A 102 2.95 -0.30 -11.81
CA LEU A 102 1.88 -0.64 -12.74
C LEU A 102 1.96 -2.13 -13.04
N THR A 103 0.83 -2.85 -12.93
CA THR A 103 0.77 -4.27 -13.27
C THR A 103 -0.28 -4.50 -14.35
N LYS A 104 0.11 -5.14 -15.46
CA LYS A 104 -0.82 -5.55 -16.52
C LYS A 104 -1.60 -6.78 -16.07
N ALA A 105 -2.56 -6.56 -15.17
CA ALA A 105 -3.35 -7.61 -14.55
C ALA A 105 -4.54 -8.08 -15.42
N GLY A 106 -4.89 -7.34 -16.47
CA GLY A 106 -5.99 -7.67 -17.38
C GLY A 106 -7.36 -7.71 -16.69
N ARG A 107 -7.60 -6.81 -15.73
CA ARG A 107 -8.84 -6.76 -14.97
C ARG A 107 -9.83 -5.82 -15.63
N ASP A 108 -11.10 -6.20 -15.67
CA ASP A 108 -12.20 -5.32 -16.12
C ASP A 108 -12.36 -4.11 -15.18
N ASN A 109 -12.05 -4.30 -13.90
CA ASN A 109 -12.04 -3.26 -12.88
C ASN A 109 -10.66 -3.23 -12.19
N PRO A 110 -9.71 -2.43 -12.68
CA PRO A 110 -8.35 -2.34 -12.12
C PRO A 110 -8.33 -1.91 -10.66
N ASP A 111 -7.27 -2.31 -9.95
CA ASP A 111 -7.00 -1.87 -8.58
C ASP A 111 -6.17 -0.60 -8.63
N LEU A 112 -6.77 0.54 -8.29
CA LEU A 112 -6.07 1.82 -8.17
C LEU A 112 -5.85 2.11 -6.69
N CYS A 113 -4.60 2.10 -6.27
CA CYS A 113 -4.22 2.30 -4.87
C CYS A 113 -3.21 3.45 -4.78
N PHE A 114 -3.58 4.47 -4.05
CA PHE A 114 -2.77 5.66 -3.77
C PHE A 114 -2.62 5.79 -2.27
N GLU A 115 -1.40 5.88 -1.79
CA GLU A 115 -1.15 5.95 -0.35
C GLU A 115 0.08 6.81 -0.04
N GLU A 116 0.00 7.50 1.07
CA GLU A 116 1.10 8.22 1.67
C GLU A 116 1.77 7.28 2.68
N TRP A 117 3.07 7.10 2.54
CA TRP A 117 3.85 6.23 3.41
C TRP A 117 5.18 6.88 3.80
N PRO A 118 5.17 7.89 4.68
CA PRO A 118 6.40 8.57 5.13
C PRO A 118 7.25 7.73 6.09
N TRP A 119 6.71 6.59 6.55
CA TRP A 119 7.32 5.73 7.56
C TRP A 119 8.52 4.96 7.03
N GLN A 120 9.31 4.43 7.95
CA GLN A 120 10.45 3.58 7.62
C GLN A 120 10.04 2.39 6.76
N VAL A 121 10.92 2.04 5.82
CA VAL A 121 10.81 0.85 4.97
C VAL A 121 11.98 -0.06 5.27
N ALA A 122 11.69 -1.30 5.67
CA ALA A 122 12.70 -2.31 5.92
C ALA A 122 13.04 -3.08 4.63
N GLN A 123 14.30 -3.03 4.25
CA GLN A 123 14.80 -3.74 3.07
C GLN A 123 14.96 -5.25 3.32
N PRO A 124 14.84 -6.10 2.28
CA PRO A 124 14.49 -5.77 0.90
C PRO A 124 12.97 -5.59 0.68
N ILE A 125 12.57 -4.56 -0.08
CA ILE A 125 11.15 -4.32 -0.41
C ILE A 125 10.69 -5.04 -1.68
N GLY A 126 11.61 -5.56 -2.49
CA GLY A 126 11.31 -6.15 -3.78
C GLY A 126 10.28 -7.28 -3.72
N GLU A 127 10.29 -8.09 -2.65
CA GLU A 127 9.31 -9.16 -2.45
C GLU A 127 7.89 -8.62 -2.25
N THR A 128 7.73 -7.55 -1.47
CA THR A 128 6.45 -6.86 -1.26
C THR A 128 5.88 -6.35 -2.59
N MET A 129 6.73 -5.76 -3.42
CA MET A 129 6.35 -5.26 -4.74
C MET A 129 5.95 -6.41 -5.68
N ALA A 130 6.75 -7.48 -5.74
CA ALA A 130 6.49 -8.62 -6.62
C ALA A 130 5.18 -9.37 -6.28
N ARG A 131 4.83 -9.44 -5.00
CA ARG A 131 3.61 -10.13 -4.54
C ARG A 131 2.34 -9.29 -4.64
N ARG A 132 2.45 -7.98 -4.89
CA ARG A 132 1.29 -7.07 -4.85
C ARG A 132 0.13 -7.50 -5.74
N ALA A 133 0.38 -7.87 -6.99
CA ALA A 133 -0.68 -8.25 -7.93
C ALA A 133 -1.47 -9.49 -7.46
N GLN A 134 -0.77 -10.47 -6.87
CA GLN A 134 -1.39 -11.65 -6.31
C GLN A 134 -2.16 -11.32 -5.01
N ALA A 135 -1.60 -10.49 -4.15
CA ALA A 135 -2.24 -9.99 -2.93
C ALA A 135 -3.57 -9.29 -3.24
N VAL A 136 -3.60 -8.44 -4.26
CA VAL A 136 -4.82 -7.80 -4.75
C VAL A 136 -5.84 -8.83 -5.24
N THR A 137 -5.39 -9.86 -5.97
CA THR A 137 -6.27 -10.92 -6.46
C THR A 137 -6.96 -11.66 -5.31
N TRP A 138 -6.23 -12.01 -4.26
CA TRP A 138 -6.80 -12.67 -3.09
C TRP A 138 -7.72 -11.76 -2.28
N ALA A 139 -7.31 -10.52 -2.05
CA ALA A 139 -8.13 -9.55 -1.33
C ALA A 139 -9.48 -9.24 -2.00
N ARG A 140 -9.60 -9.51 -3.30
CA ARG A 140 -10.82 -9.27 -4.10
C ARG A 140 -11.68 -10.53 -4.32
N LEU A 141 -11.36 -11.64 -3.68
CA LEU A 141 -12.23 -12.82 -3.68
C LEU A 141 -13.60 -12.47 -3.05
N SER A 142 -14.65 -13.20 -3.45
CA SER A 142 -15.93 -13.12 -2.73
C SER A 142 -15.76 -13.59 -1.28
N ASP A 143 -16.72 -13.26 -0.41
CA ASP A 143 -16.69 -13.71 0.97
C ASP A 143 -16.64 -15.25 1.07
N GLU A 144 -17.44 -15.95 0.25
CA GLU A 144 -17.39 -17.41 0.13
C GLU A 144 -16.01 -17.89 -0.31
N GLY A 145 -15.40 -17.16 -1.28
CA GLY A 145 -14.06 -17.49 -1.77
C GLY A 145 -12.98 -17.31 -0.71
N LEU A 146 -13.12 -16.32 0.18
CA LEU A 146 -12.23 -16.14 1.33
C LEU A 146 -12.44 -17.22 2.38
N LEU A 147 -13.70 -17.50 2.74
CA LEU A 147 -14.09 -18.47 3.76
C LEU A 147 -13.71 -19.90 3.39
N ALA A 148 -13.79 -20.27 2.12
CA ALA A 148 -13.45 -21.60 1.65
C ALA A 148 -11.94 -21.91 1.61
N ARG A 149 -11.08 -20.91 1.78
CA ARG A 149 -9.63 -21.05 1.66
C ARG A 149 -8.94 -21.18 3.01
N ARG A 150 -7.72 -21.71 2.96
CA ARG A 150 -6.79 -21.78 4.07
C ARG A 150 -5.78 -20.67 3.93
N TRP A 151 -5.62 -19.92 4.98
CA TRP A 151 -4.69 -18.81 5.06
C TRP A 151 -3.68 -19.07 6.17
N ARG A 152 -2.51 -18.51 6.04
CA ARG A 152 -1.51 -18.50 7.11
C ARG A 152 -0.93 -17.12 7.29
N ILE A 153 -0.50 -16.82 8.50
CA ILE A 153 0.27 -15.60 8.77
C ILE A 153 1.64 -15.72 8.11
N ALA A 154 2.05 -14.65 7.42
CA ALA A 154 3.35 -14.61 6.77
C ALA A 154 4.50 -14.70 7.79
N PRO A 155 5.62 -15.39 7.46
CA PRO A 155 6.70 -15.64 8.43
C PRO A 155 7.42 -14.39 8.97
N ASN A 156 7.21 -13.24 8.32
CA ASN A 156 7.79 -11.96 8.71
C ASN A 156 6.85 -11.08 9.54
N VAL A 157 5.79 -11.67 10.10
CA VAL A 157 4.79 -10.96 10.92
C VAL A 157 4.92 -11.39 12.37
N ASP A 158 5.01 -10.40 13.25
CA ASP A 158 4.96 -10.60 14.71
C ASP A 158 3.60 -10.19 15.25
N SER A 159 3.20 -10.80 16.37
CA SER A 159 2.06 -10.37 17.18
C SER A 159 2.58 -9.59 18.38
N GLU A 160 2.08 -8.37 18.56
CA GLU A 160 2.35 -7.50 19.70
C GLU A 160 1.08 -7.35 20.52
N THR A 161 1.19 -7.54 21.83
CA THR A 161 0.04 -7.39 22.75
C THR A 161 0.44 -6.43 23.85
N THR A 162 -0.39 -5.44 24.12
CA THR A 162 -0.18 -4.49 25.22
C THR A 162 -1.46 -4.38 26.07
N GLY A 163 -1.28 -4.16 27.35
CA GLY A 163 -2.40 -4.01 28.29
C GLY A 163 -1.89 -3.70 29.69
N ARG A 164 -2.83 -3.51 30.62
CA ARG A 164 -2.50 -3.25 32.02
C ARG A 164 -2.11 -4.54 32.73
N PRO A 165 -1.13 -4.50 33.63
CA PRO A 165 -0.81 -5.67 34.46
C PRO A 165 -2.06 -6.18 35.22
N GLY A 166 -2.37 -7.48 35.01
CA GLY A 166 -3.52 -8.14 35.64
C GLY A 166 -4.87 -7.98 34.92
N ALA A 167 -4.90 -7.29 33.78
CA ALA A 167 -6.08 -7.29 32.91
C ALA A 167 -6.27 -8.69 32.29
N THR A 168 -7.54 -9.12 32.14
CA THR A 168 -7.89 -10.39 31.52
C THR A 168 -7.70 -10.34 30.01
N ASP A 169 -8.04 -9.20 29.40
CA ASP A 169 -7.92 -8.96 27.97
C ASP A 169 -6.87 -7.88 27.68
N PRO A 170 -6.09 -8.01 26.61
CA PRO A 170 -5.20 -6.97 26.17
C PRO A 170 -5.96 -5.72 25.70
N GLU A 171 -5.39 -4.54 25.91
CA GLU A 171 -5.93 -3.27 25.42
C GLU A 171 -5.70 -3.14 23.89
N HIS A 172 -4.57 -3.65 23.41
CA HIS A 172 -4.20 -3.63 21.98
C HIS A 172 -3.60 -4.97 21.57
N ILE A 173 -4.06 -5.48 20.44
CA ILE A 173 -3.50 -6.64 19.75
C ILE A 173 -3.16 -6.18 18.35
N VAL A 174 -1.89 -6.30 17.96
CA VAL A 174 -1.38 -5.80 16.67
C VAL A 174 -0.59 -6.88 15.95
N LEU A 175 -0.87 -7.13 14.67
CA LEU A 175 0.04 -7.84 13.78
C LEU A 175 0.93 -6.83 13.07
N ARG A 176 2.24 -7.01 13.16
CA ARG A 176 3.24 -6.11 12.55
C ARG A 176 4.20 -6.85 11.64
N GLN A 177 4.38 -6.34 10.44
CA GLN A 177 5.42 -6.81 9.52
C GLN A 177 6.80 -6.31 9.95
N ARG A 178 7.80 -7.20 9.92
CA ARG A 178 9.22 -6.86 10.17
C ARG A 178 9.96 -6.39 8.93
N ARG A 179 9.38 -6.51 7.75
CA ARG A 179 10.01 -6.19 6.45
C ARG A 179 9.04 -5.46 5.54
N GLY A 180 9.58 -4.89 4.46
CA GLY A 180 8.81 -4.13 3.50
C GLY A 180 8.32 -2.82 4.08
N LEU A 181 7.04 -2.52 3.94
CA LEU A 181 6.43 -1.30 4.47
C LEU A 181 6.22 -1.33 6.00
N CYS A 182 6.56 -2.42 6.68
CA CYS A 182 6.40 -2.55 8.15
C CYS A 182 4.97 -2.24 8.62
N ARG A 183 3.97 -2.67 7.85
CA ARG A 183 2.57 -2.41 8.16
C ARG A 183 2.16 -3.07 9.46
N ALA A 184 1.24 -2.42 10.14
CA ALA A 184 0.62 -2.92 11.36
C ALA A 184 -0.89 -2.90 11.22
N VAL A 185 -1.55 -3.92 11.73
CA VAL A 185 -3.01 -4.05 11.75
C VAL A 185 -3.44 -4.32 13.18
N GLU A 186 -4.30 -3.47 13.71
CA GLU A 186 -4.88 -3.61 15.04
C GLU A 186 -6.13 -4.51 14.98
N MET A 187 -6.31 -5.32 16.01
CA MET A 187 -7.37 -6.33 16.10
C MET A 187 -8.07 -6.27 17.44
N THR A 188 -9.32 -6.71 17.48
CA THR A 188 -10.01 -7.06 18.70
C THR A 188 -9.55 -8.45 19.21
N THR A 189 -10.00 -8.85 20.39
CA THR A 189 -9.78 -10.22 20.89
C THR A 189 -10.38 -11.26 19.94
N ALA A 190 -11.55 -11.00 19.36
CA ALA A 190 -12.23 -11.94 18.48
C ALA A 190 -11.52 -12.08 17.12
N SER A 191 -11.24 -10.97 16.46
CA SER A 191 -10.49 -10.98 15.19
C SER A 191 -9.04 -11.45 15.37
N GLY A 192 -8.41 -11.14 16.49
CA GLY A 192 -7.10 -11.66 16.88
C GLY A 192 -7.11 -13.18 17.06
N GLY A 193 -8.19 -13.74 17.66
CA GLY A 193 -8.39 -15.19 17.75
C GLY A 193 -8.50 -15.84 16.38
N VAL A 194 -9.26 -15.23 15.45
CA VAL A 194 -9.39 -15.76 14.08
C VAL A 194 -8.07 -15.68 13.31
N LEU A 195 -7.42 -14.51 13.29
CA LEU A 195 -6.17 -14.37 12.55
C LEU A 195 -5.03 -15.20 13.18
N GLY A 196 -4.98 -15.30 14.51
CA GLY A 196 -4.00 -16.13 15.21
C GLY A 196 -4.13 -17.63 14.93
N ALA A 197 -5.32 -18.10 14.55
CA ALA A 197 -5.57 -19.50 14.14
C ALA A 197 -5.31 -19.76 12.65
N CYS A 198 -4.92 -18.74 11.86
CA CYS A 198 -4.56 -18.88 10.46
C CYS A 198 -3.14 -19.46 10.33
N ASP A 199 -3.00 -20.77 10.46
CA ASP A 199 -1.76 -21.55 10.31
C ASP A 199 -1.68 -22.34 9.01
N GLY A 200 -2.78 -22.36 8.23
CA GLY A 200 -2.90 -23.09 6.98
C GLY A 200 -3.57 -24.47 7.11
N GLU A 201 -3.94 -24.92 8.31
CA GLU A 201 -4.56 -26.24 8.50
C GLU A 201 -6.08 -26.21 8.26
N LEU A 202 -6.75 -25.16 8.76
CA LEU A 202 -8.19 -25.00 8.66
C LEU A 202 -8.58 -23.94 7.63
N THR A 203 -9.79 -24.06 7.08
CA THR A 203 -10.38 -22.99 6.27
C THR A 203 -10.79 -21.81 7.16
N LEU A 204 -10.87 -20.62 6.60
CA LEU A 204 -11.33 -19.44 7.35
C LEU A 204 -12.73 -19.66 7.93
N ALA A 205 -13.64 -20.33 7.20
CA ALA A 205 -14.97 -20.69 7.71
C ALA A 205 -14.88 -21.55 8.98
N GLN A 206 -14.06 -22.60 8.96
CA GLN A 206 -13.89 -23.46 10.13
C GLN A 206 -13.32 -22.72 11.34
N ILE A 207 -12.40 -21.78 11.08
CA ILE A 207 -11.81 -20.93 12.14
C ILE A 207 -12.86 -19.98 12.71
N THR A 208 -13.64 -19.29 11.87
CA THR A 208 -14.68 -18.35 12.34
C THR A 208 -15.80 -19.09 13.11
N ASP A 209 -16.21 -20.28 12.66
CA ASP A 209 -17.17 -21.13 13.37
C ASP A 209 -16.65 -21.52 14.76
N ALA A 210 -15.39 -21.94 14.85
CA ALA A 210 -14.79 -22.33 16.13
C ALA A 210 -14.63 -21.15 17.09
N VAL A 211 -14.13 -20.02 16.60
CA VAL A 211 -13.91 -18.82 17.41
C VAL A 211 -15.23 -18.23 17.91
N SER A 212 -16.26 -18.15 17.06
CA SER A 212 -17.59 -17.68 17.48
C SER A 212 -18.19 -18.54 18.59
N ALA A 213 -18.02 -19.87 18.50
CA ALA A 213 -18.50 -20.80 19.52
C ALA A 213 -17.72 -20.70 20.85
N ILE A 214 -16.38 -20.54 20.79
CA ILE A 214 -15.54 -20.44 21.99
C ILE A 214 -15.76 -19.13 22.73
N LEU A 215 -15.90 -18.01 22.01
CA LEU A 215 -16.06 -16.67 22.57
C LEU A 215 -17.55 -16.34 22.85
N GLU A 216 -18.48 -17.23 22.49
CA GLU A 216 -19.93 -17.01 22.62
C GLU A 216 -20.41 -15.72 21.94
N VAL A 217 -19.82 -15.36 20.79
CA VAL A 217 -20.18 -14.20 19.99
C VAL A 217 -21.03 -14.58 18.80
N ASP A 218 -21.85 -13.65 18.33
CA ASP A 218 -22.66 -13.85 17.12
C ASP A 218 -21.75 -14.05 15.89
N HIS A 219 -21.98 -15.14 15.15
CA HIS A 219 -21.14 -15.52 14.01
C HIS A 219 -21.21 -14.50 12.87
N ASP A 220 -22.40 -13.96 12.57
CA ASP A 220 -22.55 -13.00 11.46
C ASP A 220 -21.88 -11.67 11.83
N ALA A 221 -21.98 -11.23 13.10
CA ALA A 221 -21.27 -10.07 13.60
C ALA A 221 -19.73 -10.26 13.51
N LEU A 222 -19.23 -11.45 13.82
CA LEU A 222 -17.82 -11.79 13.70
C LEU A 222 -17.37 -11.73 12.21
N LEU A 223 -18.16 -12.23 11.27
CA LEU A 223 -17.84 -12.17 9.85
C LEU A 223 -17.81 -10.73 9.32
N ILE A 224 -18.73 -9.86 9.74
CA ILE A 224 -18.75 -8.44 9.38
C ILE A 224 -17.45 -7.75 9.81
N GLU A 225 -16.90 -8.10 10.97
CA GLU A 225 -15.63 -7.56 11.47
C GLU A 225 -14.43 -8.17 10.74
N VAL A 226 -14.39 -9.50 10.62
CA VAL A 226 -13.20 -10.25 10.21
C VAL A 226 -12.94 -10.18 8.71
N LEU A 227 -13.97 -10.24 7.85
CA LEU A 227 -13.76 -10.30 6.40
C LEU A 227 -13.06 -9.05 5.84
N PRO A 228 -13.42 -7.82 6.21
CA PRO A 228 -12.66 -6.64 5.80
C PRO A 228 -11.20 -6.68 6.27
N LEU A 229 -10.96 -7.11 7.51
CA LEU A 229 -9.63 -7.23 8.10
C LEU A 229 -8.78 -8.30 7.38
N VAL A 230 -9.36 -9.45 7.02
CA VAL A 230 -8.70 -10.48 6.22
C VAL A 230 -8.30 -9.94 4.84
N ARG A 231 -9.18 -9.17 4.18
CA ARG A 231 -8.88 -8.52 2.90
C ARG A 231 -7.71 -7.55 3.03
N GLU A 232 -7.69 -6.78 4.09
CA GLU A 232 -6.60 -5.84 4.40
C GLU A 232 -5.29 -6.59 4.66
N CYS A 233 -5.31 -7.62 5.49
CA CYS A 233 -4.15 -8.47 5.78
C CYS A 233 -3.60 -9.16 4.52
N LEU A 234 -4.47 -9.63 3.62
CA LEU A 234 -4.07 -10.19 2.33
C LEU A 234 -3.43 -9.11 1.43
N ARG A 235 -4.07 -7.95 1.32
CA ARG A 235 -3.57 -6.82 0.52
C ARG A 235 -2.19 -6.35 0.98
N TYR A 236 -1.93 -6.41 2.26
CA TYR A 236 -0.65 -6.04 2.86
C TYR A 236 0.38 -7.17 2.87
N GLY A 237 -0.02 -8.41 2.59
CA GLY A 237 0.85 -9.57 2.69
C GLY A 237 1.17 -9.97 4.14
N ILE A 238 0.25 -9.67 5.07
CA ILE A 238 0.24 -10.18 6.45
C ILE A 238 -0.30 -11.61 6.46
N LEU A 239 -1.31 -11.87 5.62
CA LEU A 239 -1.79 -13.21 5.31
C LEU A 239 -1.35 -13.64 3.92
N GLU A 240 -1.07 -14.93 3.77
CA GLU A 240 -0.76 -15.58 2.49
C GLU A 240 -1.50 -16.93 2.38
N THR A 241 -1.54 -17.52 1.19
CA THR A 241 -2.10 -18.87 1.02
C THR A 241 -1.22 -19.91 1.69
N ALA A 242 -1.85 -20.90 2.25
CA ALA A 242 -1.19 -22.07 2.81
C ALA A 242 -0.58 -22.97 1.74
#